data_e5bb5e55cb78e7cf982b6b576d01bd19
#
_entry.id   e5bb5e55cb78e7cf982b6b576d01bd19
#
_cell.length_a   1.000
_cell.length_b   1.000
_cell.length_c   1.000
_cell.angle_alpha   90.00
_cell.angle_beta   90.00
_cell.angle_gamma   90.00
#
_symmetry.space_group_name_H-M   'P 1'
#
loop_
_entity.id
_entity.type
_entity.pdbx_description
1 polymer ?
#
loop_
_entity_poly.entity_id
_entity_poly.type
_entity_poly.pdbx_seq_one_letter_code
_entity_poly.pdbx_strand_id
1 'polypeptide(L)'
;MRLTGVYRSAILCTEHRSAIYRGERVVRVNAHIRKVYVPMTETGFYILLCLGEENHGYGIIQRVEQLTGGEIRLSPGTMYGSLSKMEKDGLIEFVREEEKRKLYRLTALGRQVLELETRRISRLYRNMREVCPDEL
;
A
#
# COMPACT_ATOMS: atom_id res chain seq x y z
N MET A 1 5.86 -14.68 12.10
CA MET A 1 6.14 -13.23 12.01
C MET A 1 4.99 -12.47 12.63
N ARG A 2 5.21 -11.83 13.76
CA ARG A 2 4.17 -11.03 14.42
C ARG A 2 4.06 -9.69 13.69
N LEU A 3 2.92 -9.44 13.06
CA LEU A 3 2.57 -8.12 12.55
C LEU A 3 2.40 -7.18 13.75
N THR A 4 3.15 -6.06 13.75
CA THR A 4 2.98 -5.02 14.75
C THR A 4 1.56 -4.44 14.67
N GLY A 5 1.01 -3.97 15.81
CA GLY A 5 -0.41 -3.61 15.96
C GLY A 5 -0.98 -2.64 14.91
N VAL A 6 -0.14 -1.86 14.25
CA VAL A 6 -0.53 -0.90 13.20
C VAL A 6 -0.96 -1.61 11.90
N TYR A 7 -0.27 -2.68 11.52
CA TYR A 7 -0.65 -3.47 10.35
C TYR A 7 -1.87 -4.38 10.60
N ARG A 8 -2.14 -4.69 11.87
CA ARG A 8 -3.36 -5.41 12.25
C ARG A 8 -4.62 -4.65 11.88
N SER A 9 -4.65 -3.34 12.02
CA SER A 9 -5.83 -2.54 11.69
C SER A 9 -6.04 -2.38 10.17
N ALA A 10 -4.97 -2.37 9.36
CA ALA A 10 -5.08 -2.23 7.91
C ALA A 10 -5.43 -3.55 7.20
N ILE A 11 -4.96 -4.70 7.72
CA ILE A 11 -5.11 -6.02 7.07
C ILE A 11 -6.27 -6.83 7.67
N LEU A 12 -6.59 -6.66 8.96
CA LEU A 12 -7.68 -7.38 9.64
C LEU A 12 -9.04 -6.71 9.51
N CYS A 13 -9.19 -5.68 8.69
CA CYS A 13 -10.45 -4.98 8.44
C CYS A 13 -11.48 -5.79 7.63
N THR A 14 -11.35 -7.12 7.54
CA THR A 14 -12.44 -7.95 6.98
C THR A 14 -13.59 -8.17 7.97
N GLU A 15 -13.36 -8.03 9.28
CA GLU A 15 -14.39 -8.23 10.30
C GLU A 15 -14.95 -6.94 10.92
N HIS A 16 -14.29 -5.79 10.75
CA HIS A 16 -14.74 -4.50 11.28
C HIS A 16 -15.14 -3.51 10.18
N ARG A 17 -15.90 -4.00 9.21
CA ARG A 17 -16.46 -3.19 8.11
C ARG A 17 -17.32 -2.00 8.56
N SER A 18 -17.74 -1.94 9.82
CA SER A 18 -18.70 -0.96 10.30
C SER A 18 -18.14 0.20 11.10
N ALA A 19 -16.92 0.13 11.63
CA ALA A 19 -16.43 1.11 12.60
C ALA A 19 -15.47 2.17 12.04
N ILE A 20 -14.73 1.89 10.98
CA ILE A 20 -13.70 2.82 10.43
C ILE A 20 -14.25 3.73 9.33
N TYR A 21 -15.35 3.35 8.70
CA TYR A 21 -15.95 4.11 7.57
C TYR A 21 -17.12 5.02 7.95
N ARG A 22 -17.32 5.31 9.23
CA ARG A 22 -18.34 6.30 9.64
C ARG A 22 -17.84 7.71 9.34
N GLY A 23 -18.02 8.16 8.11
CA GLY A 23 -17.79 9.55 7.72
C GLY A 23 -16.97 9.77 6.44
N GLU A 24 -16.20 8.80 5.93
CA GLU A 24 -15.54 8.96 4.65
C GLU A 24 -16.48 8.58 3.50
N ARG A 25 -16.64 9.48 2.53
CA ARG A 25 -17.34 9.17 1.28
C ARG A 25 -16.65 7.97 0.64
N VAL A 26 -17.40 6.93 0.33
CA VAL A 26 -16.91 5.81 -0.49
C VAL A 26 -16.56 6.38 -1.86
N VAL A 27 -15.28 6.65 -2.08
CA VAL A 27 -14.76 7.07 -3.38
C VAL A 27 -14.72 5.82 -4.26
N ARG A 28 -15.51 5.78 -5.31
CA ARG A 28 -15.45 4.65 -6.26
C ARG A 28 -14.15 4.73 -7.04
N VAL A 29 -13.38 3.64 -7.01
CA VAL A 29 -12.21 3.48 -7.88
C VAL A 29 -12.71 3.50 -9.33
N ASN A 30 -12.37 4.56 -10.06
CA ASN A 30 -12.80 4.70 -11.44
C ASN A 30 -12.05 3.72 -12.37
N ALA A 31 -12.56 3.55 -13.60
CA ALA A 31 -12.02 2.60 -14.56
C ALA A 31 -10.55 2.88 -14.92
N HIS A 32 -10.14 4.15 -14.99
CA HIS A 32 -8.76 4.53 -15.28
C HIS A 32 -7.80 4.06 -14.17
N ILE A 33 -8.10 4.41 -12.91
CA ILE A 33 -7.30 3.99 -11.75
C ILE A 33 -7.23 2.47 -11.65
N ARG A 34 -8.35 1.78 -11.83
CA ARG A 34 -8.39 0.31 -11.83
C ARG A 34 -7.50 -0.27 -12.93
N LYS A 35 -7.53 0.28 -14.13
CA LYS A 35 -6.69 -0.19 -15.26
C LYS A 35 -5.20 0.00 -15.00
N VAL A 36 -4.80 1.09 -14.35
CA VAL A 36 -3.40 1.43 -14.09
C VAL A 36 -2.82 0.69 -12.88
N TYR A 37 -3.64 0.51 -11.82
CA TYR A 37 -3.15 0.04 -10.52
C TYR A 37 -3.67 -1.34 -10.09
N VAL A 38 -4.51 -1.99 -10.87
CA VAL A 38 -5.04 -3.33 -10.52
C VAL A 38 -4.97 -4.26 -11.73
N PRO A 39 -4.05 -5.23 -11.77
CA PRO A 39 -3.04 -5.55 -10.76
C PRO A 39 -1.92 -4.52 -10.67
N MET A 40 -1.44 -4.30 -9.47
CA MET A 40 -0.36 -3.39 -9.17
C MET A 40 1.00 -4.06 -9.34
N THR A 41 2.03 -3.30 -9.66
CA THR A 41 3.40 -3.80 -9.54
C THR A 41 3.74 -4.07 -8.08
N GLU A 42 4.64 -5.01 -7.83
CA GLU A 42 5.11 -5.31 -6.48
C GLU A 42 5.66 -4.07 -5.78
N THR A 43 6.47 -3.29 -6.48
CA THR A 43 6.99 -2.00 -5.98
C THR A 43 5.87 -1.04 -5.60
N GLY A 44 4.89 -0.86 -6.46
CA GLY A 44 3.73 0.01 -6.19
C GLY A 44 2.94 -0.43 -4.96
N PHE A 45 2.73 -1.73 -4.82
CA PHE A 45 2.06 -2.30 -3.65
C PHE A 45 2.82 -2.00 -2.35
N TYR A 46 4.14 -2.21 -2.33
CA TYR A 46 4.96 -1.91 -1.14
C TYR A 46 4.96 -0.42 -0.79
N ILE A 47 4.96 0.46 -1.78
CA ILE A 47 4.89 1.91 -1.53
C ILE A 47 3.58 2.27 -0.84
N LEU A 48 2.43 1.83 -1.36
CA LEU A 48 1.14 2.09 -0.72
C LEU A 48 1.04 1.43 0.66
N LEU A 49 1.57 0.22 0.80
CA LEU A 49 1.59 -0.48 2.08
C LEU A 49 2.36 0.31 3.14
N CYS A 50 3.53 0.86 2.79
CA CYS A 50 4.34 1.69 3.69
C CYS A 50 3.72 3.05 4.02
N LEU A 51 2.74 3.50 3.22
CA LEU A 51 1.99 4.73 3.43
C LEU A 51 0.67 4.51 4.19
N GLY A 52 0.46 3.34 4.74
CA GLY A 52 -0.58 3.12 5.77
C GLY A 52 -0.46 4.06 6.96
N GLU A 53 0.75 4.53 7.23
CA GLU A 53 1.08 5.66 8.10
C GLU A 53 1.81 6.73 7.31
N GLU A 54 1.86 7.95 7.84
CA GLU A 54 2.63 9.04 7.21
C GLU A 54 4.12 8.66 7.10
N ASN A 55 4.68 8.83 5.91
CA ASN A 55 6.08 8.49 5.66
C ASN A 55 6.66 9.35 4.54
N HIS A 56 7.98 9.35 4.43
CA HIS A 56 8.74 10.01 3.37
C HIS A 56 9.46 9.00 2.49
N GLY A 57 9.87 9.41 1.30
CA GLY A 57 10.47 8.50 0.30
C GLY A 57 11.63 7.66 0.84
N TYR A 58 12.55 8.27 1.59
CA TYR A 58 13.67 7.53 2.17
C TYR A 58 13.23 6.48 3.21
N GLY A 59 12.25 6.82 4.06
CA GLY A 59 11.68 5.89 5.03
C GLY A 59 10.98 4.70 4.35
N ILE A 60 10.31 4.95 3.22
CA ILE A 60 9.70 3.88 2.42
C ILE A 60 10.78 2.96 1.85
N ILE A 61 11.85 3.51 1.27
CA ILE A 61 12.98 2.72 0.73
C ILE A 61 13.53 1.77 1.80
N GLN A 62 13.84 2.30 2.99
CA GLN A 62 14.35 1.50 4.10
C GLN A 62 13.35 0.42 4.55
N ARG A 63 12.07 0.78 4.64
CA ARG A 63 11.04 -0.15 5.08
C ARG A 63 10.83 -1.30 4.10
N VAL A 64 10.84 -1.02 2.81
CA VAL A 64 10.72 -2.06 1.76
C VAL A 64 11.92 -3.01 1.80
N GLU A 65 13.13 -2.49 1.93
CA GLU A 65 14.33 -3.33 2.07
C GLU A 65 14.25 -4.24 3.29
N GLN A 66 13.78 -3.72 4.42
CA GLN A 66 13.57 -4.51 5.64
C GLN A 66 12.50 -5.60 5.47
N LEU A 67 11.34 -5.25 4.89
CA LEU A 67 10.23 -6.18 4.70
C LEU A 67 10.58 -7.32 3.76
N THR A 68 11.43 -7.08 2.78
CA THR A 68 11.82 -8.06 1.76
C THR A 68 13.13 -8.76 2.05
N GLY A 69 13.75 -8.49 3.21
CA GLY A 69 15.06 -9.05 3.55
C GLY A 69 16.15 -8.63 2.55
N GLY A 70 16.01 -7.48 1.91
CA GLY A 70 16.93 -6.94 0.91
C GLY A 70 16.72 -7.45 -0.51
N GLU A 71 15.69 -8.26 -0.77
CA GLU A 71 15.35 -8.71 -2.12
C GLU A 71 14.92 -7.55 -3.03
N ILE A 72 14.21 -6.57 -2.47
CA ILE A 72 13.79 -5.37 -3.19
C ILE A 72 14.51 -4.16 -2.61
N ARG A 73 15.31 -3.52 -3.48
CA ARG A 73 16.00 -2.27 -3.19
C ARG A 73 15.56 -1.20 -4.17
N LEU A 74 14.83 -0.22 -3.66
CA LEU A 74 14.31 0.87 -4.49
C LEU A 74 15.34 1.98 -4.61
N SER A 75 15.62 2.40 -5.84
CA SER A 75 16.44 3.61 -6.06
C SER A 75 15.64 4.87 -5.72
N PRO A 76 16.30 5.95 -5.29
CA PRO A 76 15.63 7.23 -5.07
C PRO A 76 14.84 7.72 -6.29
N GLY A 77 15.39 7.56 -7.50
CA GLY A 77 14.72 7.96 -8.74
C GLY A 77 13.41 7.20 -8.96
N THR A 78 13.41 5.88 -8.79
CA THR A 78 12.21 5.05 -8.87
C THR A 78 11.19 5.44 -7.80
N MET A 79 11.65 5.65 -6.56
CA MET A 79 10.79 6.04 -5.45
C MET A 79 10.09 7.37 -5.71
N TYR A 80 10.85 8.42 -6.00
CA TYR A 80 10.27 9.76 -6.18
C TYR A 80 9.43 9.86 -7.46
N GLY A 81 9.78 9.13 -8.52
CA GLY A 81 8.96 9.00 -9.71
C GLY A 81 7.61 8.34 -9.42
N SER A 82 7.61 7.28 -8.62
CA SER A 82 6.39 6.59 -8.19
C SER A 82 5.52 7.48 -7.29
N LEU A 83 6.11 8.17 -6.31
CA LEU A 83 5.39 9.09 -5.43
C LEU A 83 4.73 10.23 -6.23
N SER A 84 5.47 10.85 -7.16
CA SER A 84 4.93 11.91 -8.02
C SER A 84 3.74 11.43 -8.86
N LYS A 85 3.85 10.24 -9.43
CA LYS A 85 2.76 9.64 -10.20
C LYS A 85 1.54 9.33 -9.34
N MET A 86 1.73 8.71 -8.18
CA MET A 86 0.65 8.38 -7.26
C MET A 86 -0.04 9.61 -6.68
N GLU A 87 0.72 10.69 -6.40
CA GLU A 87 0.17 11.97 -5.97
C GLU A 87 -0.68 12.59 -7.08
N LYS A 88 -0.19 12.62 -8.32
CA LYS A 88 -0.93 13.12 -9.49
C LYS A 88 -2.22 12.34 -9.73
N ASP A 89 -2.18 11.03 -9.56
CA ASP A 89 -3.34 10.15 -9.73
C ASP A 89 -4.29 10.15 -8.50
N GLY A 90 -3.93 10.88 -7.44
CA GLY A 90 -4.76 11.07 -6.25
C GLY A 90 -4.77 9.90 -5.25
N LEU A 91 -3.82 8.96 -5.33
CA LEU A 91 -3.72 7.85 -4.39
C LEU A 91 -3.07 8.25 -3.07
N ILE A 92 -2.18 9.23 -3.12
CA ILE A 92 -1.48 9.78 -1.96
C ILE A 92 -1.57 11.29 -1.99
N GLU A 93 -1.34 11.90 -0.84
CA GLU A 93 -1.29 13.36 -0.70
C GLU A 93 -0.10 13.78 0.15
N PHE A 94 0.46 14.93 -0.20
CA PHE A 94 1.45 15.62 0.63
C PHE A 94 0.80 16.09 1.93
N VAL A 95 1.47 15.85 3.04
CA VAL A 95 0.99 16.28 4.37
C VAL A 95 1.74 17.50 4.85
N ARG A 96 3.05 17.41 4.97
CA ARG A 96 3.95 18.46 5.44
C ARG A 96 5.40 18.13 5.12
N GLU A 97 6.26 19.09 5.35
CA GLU A 97 7.70 18.89 5.28
C GLU A 97 8.30 18.88 6.70
N GLU A 98 9.12 17.87 6.98
CA GLU A 98 9.90 17.76 8.20
C GLU A 98 11.36 17.49 7.85
N GLU A 99 12.29 18.19 8.44
CA GLU A 99 13.73 18.01 8.20
C GLU A 99 14.11 17.93 6.70
N LYS A 100 13.52 18.81 5.88
CA LYS A 100 13.67 18.86 4.41
C LYS A 100 13.17 17.59 3.70
N ARG A 101 12.30 16.79 4.33
CA ARG A 101 11.67 15.61 3.75
C ARG A 101 10.17 15.79 3.66
N LYS A 102 9.63 15.52 2.48
CA LYS A 102 8.17 15.57 2.24
C LYS A 102 7.52 14.30 2.78
N LEU A 103 6.58 14.48 3.67
CA LEU A 103 5.74 13.42 4.22
C LEU A 103 4.46 13.28 3.39
N TYR A 104 4.11 12.06 3.10
CA TYR A 104 2.92 11.66 2.36
C TYR A 104 2.05 10.72 3.17
N ARG A 105 0.79 10.64 2.82
CA ARG A 105 -0.17 9.66 3.35
C ARG A 105 -1.10 9.18 2.26
N LEU A 106 -1.78 8.06 2.49
CA LEU A 106 -2.83 7.58 1.61
C LEU A 106 -4.03 8.51 1.65
N THR A 107 -4.62 8.74 0.48
CA THR A 107 -5.97 9.29 0.35
C THR A 107 -7.00 8.18 0.55
N ALA A 108 -8.29 8.51 0.61
CA ALA A 108 -9.37 7.53 0.60
C ALA A 108 -9.30 6.62 -0.65
N LEU A 109 -8.98 7.19 -1.81
CA LEU A 109 -8.78 6.44 -3.05
C LEU A 109 -7.58 5.47 -2.94
N GLY A 110 -6.45 5.94 -2.41
CA GLY A 110 -5.26 5.10 -2.19
C GLY A 110 -5.53 3.92 -1.27
N ARG A 111 -6.28 4.13 -0.18
CA ARG A 111 -6.70 3.04 0.71
C ARG A 111 -7.56 2.00 0.00
N GLN A 112 -8.51 2.44 -0.82
CA GLN A 112 -9.37 1.52 -1.58
C GLN A 112 -8.58 0.70 -2.60
N VAL A 113 -7.62 1.31 -3.30
CA VAL A 113 -6.73 0.60 -4.22
C VAL A 113 -5.89 -0.43 -3.47
N LEU A 114 -5.30 -0.04 -2.34
CA LEU A 114 -4.53 -0.96 -1.48
C LEU A 114 -5.39 -2.13 -0.99
N GLU A 115 -6.63 -1.87 -0.60
CA GLU A 115 -7.57 -2.92 -0.18
C GLU A 115 -7.90 -3.89 -1.30
N LEU A 116 -8.16 -3.39 -2.52
CA LEU A 116 -8.41 -4.24 -3.69
C LEU A 116 -7.22 -5.17 -3.98
N GLU A 117 -6.01 -4.62 -3.95
CA GLU A 117 -4.79 -5.39 -4.18
C GLU A 117 -4.51 -6.39 -3.06
N THR A 118 -4.71 -6.02 -1.81
CA THR A 118 -4.59 -6.92 -0.66
C THR A 118 -5.53 -8.12 -0.79
N ARG A 119 -6.78 -7.89 -1.20
CA ARG A 119 -7.76 -8.96 -1.45
C ARG A 119 -7.34 -9.86 -2.61
N ARG A 120 -6.83 -9.27 -3.70
CA ARG A 120 -6.33 -10.01 -4.86
C ARG A 120 -5.17 -10.92 -4.48
N ILE A 121 -4.16 -10.37 -3.82
CA ILE A 121 -2.95 -11.10 -3.38
C ILE A 121 -3.32 -12.20 -2.37
N SER A 122 -4.18 -11.90 -1.41
CA SER A 122 -4.67 -12.89 -0.43
C SER A 122 -5.41 -14.04 -1.07
N ARG A 123 -6.22 -13.78 -2.12
CA ARG A 123 -6.88 -14.82 -2.90
C ARG A 123 -5.87 -15.70 -3.62
N LEU A 124 -4.88 -15.10 -4.31
CA LEU A 124 -3.82 -15.83 -5.00
C LEU A 124 -3.05 -16.73 -4.03
N TYR A 125 -2.65 -16.19 -2.87
CA TYR A 125 -1.95 -16.92 -1.84
C TYR A 125 -2.76 -18.13 -1.33
N ARG A 126 -4.04 -17.94 -1.04
CA ARG A 126 -4.92 -19.06 -0.60
C ARG A 126 -5.03 -20.14 -1.66
N ASN A 127 -5.24 -19.77 -2.92
CA ASN A 127 -5.35 -20.72 -4.02
C ASN A 127 -4.04 -21.50 -4.22
N MET A 128 -2.91 -20.80 -4.12
CA MET A 128 -1.61 -21.44 -4.19
C MET A 128 -1.41 -22.45 -3.06
N ARG A 129 -1.76 -22.08 -1.82
CA ARG A 129 -1.69 -22.97 -0.65
C ARG A 129 -2.59 -24.21 -0.77
N GLU A 130 -3.72 -24.10 -1.44
CA GLU A 130 -4.63 -25.23 -1.69
C GLU A 130 -4.02 -26.22 -2.67
N VAL A 131 -3.31 -25.74 -3.69
CA VAL A 131 -2.70 -26.56 -4.75
C VAL A 131 -1.33 -27.11 -4.34
N CYS A 132 -0.52 -26.30 -3.65
CA CYS A 132 0.85 -26.60 -3.26
C CYS A 132 1.06 -26.38 -1.74
N PRO A 133 0.49 -27.24 -0.87
CA PRO A 133 0.53 -26.99 0.59
C PRO A 133 1.91 -27.10 1.21
N ASP A 134 2.84 -27.84 0.60
CA ASP A 134 4.13 -28.20 1.20
C ASP A 134 5.32 -27.35 0.71
N GLU A 135 5.12 -26.36 -0.14
CA GLU A 135 6.20 -25.56 -0.75
C GLU A 135 6.49 -24.21 -0.05
N LEU A 136 5.94 -24.01 1.16
CA LEU A 136 6.13 -22.75 1.91
C LEU A 136 6.58 -22.93 3.35
#